data_7fe5c4dd26c8743e67c59c08962278b2
#
_entry.id   7fe5c4dd26c8743e67c59c08962278b2
#
_cell.length_a   1.000
_cell.length_b   1.000
_cell.length_c   1.000
_cell.angle_alpha   90.00
_cell.angle_beta   90.00
_cell.angle_gamma   90.00
#
_symmetry.space_group_name_H-M   'P 1'
#
loop_
_entity.id
_entity.type
_entity.pdbx_description
1 polymer ?
#
loop_
_entity_poly.entity_id
_entity_poly.type
_entity_poly.pdbx_seq_one_letter_code
_entity_poly.pdbx_strand_id
1 'polypeptide(L)'
;MSNFTDDYFYKMKIDSLYTLFNTPARQKALQNLVADNRTKTIHITGLQGSAASLLLSSLSTCGRPVVLVANDMEEAGYLYHDLVQIQGEGNIVFFPSGYKRAIKYGQVDAANEILRTETLNRLRQTDRSLIVVTCPEALAEKVVRETTLSEKTIHLVKNGKADITNISDILFKYGFERVDYVYEPGQYAVRGSILDVYSFSFDQPYRIDFFGDDIESIRSFDIESQLSNDQFEEIFIIPNMMNNEANGISFLEFIDPKTIFGFRDLAWCIERINGIAGETLSDQLLITEEGDLNAGKKIIDPDTFRKKIFEFKRIDYGNKSLSPDAAILRIECSPQPIYHKNFELVIDSFTSFLKEGYT
;
A
#
# COMPACT_ATOMS: atom_id res chain seq x y z
N MET A 1 2.58 -5.81 32.35
CA MET A 1 3.39 -4.60 32.62
C MET A 1 4.75 -4.58 31.89
N SER A 2 5.13 -5.59 31.08
CA SER A 2 6.43 -5.66 30.40
C SER A 2 6.47 -5.07 28.97
N ASN A 3 5.33 -4.89 28.30
CA ASN A 3 5.31 -4.47 26.89
C ASN A 3 5.46 -2.94 26.66
N PHE A 4 5.12 -2.11 27.66
CA PHE A 4 5.18 -0.65 27.52
C PHE A 4 6.60 -0.07 27.54
N THR A 5 7.53 -0.72 28.24
CA THR A 5 8.92 -0.25 28.34
C THR A 5 9.75 -0.62 27.11
N ASP A 6 9.51 -1.80 26.52
CA ASP A 6 10.27 -2.27 25.35
C ASP A 6 9.88 -1.49 24.08
N ASP A 7 8.62 -1.16 23.90
CA ASP A 7 8.13 -0.36 22.77
C ASP A 7 8.69 1.08 22.77
N TYR A 8 8.78 1.70 23.97
CA TYR A 8 9.31 3.05 24.13
C TYR A 8 10.82 3.12 23.84
N PHE A 9 11.59 2.14 24.29
CA PHE A 9 13.03 2.06 24.02
C PHE A 9 13.32 1.76 22.54
N TYR A 10 12.53 0.93 21.90
CA TYR A 10 12.67 0.62 20.46
C TYR A 10 12.34 1.84 19.60
N LYS A 11 11.26 2.53 19.90
CA LYS A 11 10.83 3.75 19.19
C LYS A 11 11.84 4.89 19.34
N MET A 12 12.42 5.09 20.54
CA MET A 12 13.48 6.08 20.73
C MET A 12 14.72 5.78 19.88
N LYS A 13 15.10 4.52 19.69
CA LYS A 13 16.24 4.14 18.85
C LYS A 13 15.99 4.42 17.38
N ILE A 14 14.79 4.15 16.86
CA ILE A 14 14.42 4.42 15.46
C ILE A 14 14.39 5.93 15.20
N ASP A 15 13.77 6.72 16.05
CA ASP A 15 13.74 8.19 15.94
C ASP A 15 15.14 8.81 15.95
N SER A 16 16.04 8.29 16.78
CA SER A 16 17.42 8.73 16.83
C SER A 16 18.17 8.38 15.54
N LEU A 17 18.01 7.16 15.04
CA LEU A 17 18.59 6.73 13.77
C LEU A 17 18.03 7.52 12.59
N TYR A 18 16.73 7.77 12.56
CA TYR A 18 16.07 8.60 11.56
C TYR A 18 16.66 10.01 11.55
N THR A 19 16.79 10.62 12.71
CA THR A 19 17.32 12.00 12.85
C THR A 19 18.79 12.10 12.43
N LEU A 20 19.60 11.11 12.80
CA LEU A 20 21.01 11.04 12.41
C LEU A 20 21.17 10.86 10.90
N PHE A 21 20.38 9.99 10.28
CA PHE A 21 20.46 9.72 8.84
C PHE A 21 19.85 10.85 8.01
N ASN A 22 18.66 11.30 8.34
CA ASN A 22 17.93 12.34 7.63
C ASN A 22 18.30 13.74 8.15
N THR A 23 19.54 14.12 7.95
CA THR A 23 19.97 15.49 8.27
C THR A 23 19.10 16.51 7.53
N PRO A 24 18.90 17.73 8.10
CA PRO A 24 18.13 18.78 7.42
C PRO A 24 18.63 19.09 6.00
N ALA A 25 19.93 18.95 5.75
CA ALA A 25 20.52 19.15 4.43
C ALA A 25 20.10 18.07 3.43
N ARG A 26 20.08 16.78 3.82
CA ARG A 26 19.65 15.67 2.97
C ARG A 26 18.17 15.73 2.65
N GLN A 27 17.34 15.99 3.66
CA GLN A 27 15.89 16.17 3.47
C GLN A 27 15.59 17.31 2.51
N LYS A 28 16.21 18.47 2.74
CA LYS A 28 16.03 19.66 1.90
C LYS A 28 16.51 19.43 0.47
N ALA A 29 17.59 18.70 0.27
CA ALA A 29 18.09 18.35 -1.06
C ALA A 29 17.06 17.51 -1.85
N LEU A 30 16.51 16.44 -1.24
CA LEU A 30 15.48 15.62 -1.87
C LEU A 30 14.18 16.42 -2.10
N GLN A 31 13.71 17.16 -1.11
CA GLN A 31 12.51 17.99 -1.22
C GLN A 31 12.62 19.05 -2.32
N ASN A 32 13.77 19.71 -2.46
CA ASN A 32 14.01 20.68 -3.54
C ASN A 32 13.93 20.04 -4.91
N LEU A 33 14.54 18.85 -5.11
CA LEU A 33 14.47 18.10 -6.37
C LEU A 33 13.04 17.63 -6.67
N VAL A 34 12.31 17.21 -5.64
CA VAL A 34 10.91 16.82 -5.76
C VAL A 34 10.02 18.02 -6.11
N ALA A 35 10.26 19.16 -5.53
CA ALA A 35 9.51 20.41 -5.78
C ALA A 35 9.81 21.05 -7.14
N ASP A 36 11.02 20.85 -7.71
CA ASP A 36 11.39 21.42 -9.00
C ASP A 36 10.66 20.73 -10.16
N ASN A 37 9.69 21.42 -10.75
CA ASN A 37 8.90 20.90 -11.86
C ASN A 37 9.69 20.61 -13.15
N ARG A 38 10.91 21.16 -13.30
CA ARG A 38 11.78 20.88 -14.46
C ARG A 38 12.48 19.54 -14.34
N THR A 39 12.70 19.06 -13.11
CA THR A 39 13.30 17.76 -12.82
C THR A 39 12.25 16.67 -12.91
N LYS A 40 12.27 15.90 -14.00
CA LYS A 40 11.34 14.75 -14.19
C LYS A 40 11.79 13.49 -13.49
N THR A 41 13.09 13.22 -13.47
CA THR A 41 13.66 12.01 -12.86
C THR A 41 14.78 12.40 -11.90
N ILE A 42 14.77 11.79 -10.73
CA ILE A 42 15.81 11.91 -9.70
C ILE A 42 16.43 10.52 -9.54
N HIS A 43 17.75 10.42 -9.67
CA HIS A 43 18.47 9.18 -9.40
C HIS A 43 19.22 9.29 -8.08
N ILE A 44 18.80 8.51 -7.08
CA ILE A 44 19.45 8.46 -5.77
C ILE A 44 20.44 7.32 -5.79
N THR A 45 21.72 7.63 -5.60
CA THR A 45 22.81 6.65 -5.64
C THR A 45 23.45 6.48 -4.27
N GLY A 46 24.01 5.29 -4.02
CA GLY A 46 24.77 4.98 -2.81
C GLY A 46 23.95 4.53 -1.60
N LEU A 47 22.63 4.34 -1.73
CA LEU A 47 21.78 3.79 -0.69
C LEU A 47 22.12 2.30 -0.45
N GLN A 48 22.24 1.90 0.83
CA GLN A 48 22.49 0.53 1.26
C GLN A 48 21.49 0.13 2.37
N GLY A 49 21.00 -1.11 2.32
CA GLY A 49 20.06 -1.62 3.32
C GLY A 49 18.86 -0.70 3.55
N SER A 50 18.47 -0.48 4.80
CA SER A 50 17.34 0.37 5.19
C SER A 50 17.56 1.88 5.01
N ALA A 51 18.73 2.31 4.46
CA ALA A 51 18.95 3.70 4.12
C ALA A 51 17.91 4.23 3.10
N ALA A 52 17.41 3.35 2.23
CA ALA A 52 16.32 3.67 1.31
C ALA A 52 15.04 4.01 2.08
N SER A 53 14.63 3.16 3.02
CA SER A 53 13.44 3.36 3.86
C SER A 53 13.55 4.66 4.66
N LEU A 54 14.71 4.93 5.28
CA LEU A 54 14.97 6.15 6.04
C LEU A 54 14.87 7.42 5.19
N LEU A 55 15.42 7.41 3.97
CA LEU A 55 15.38 8.59 3.09
C LEU A 55 13.99 8.80 2.49
N LEU A 56 13.40 7.73 1.94
CA LEU A 56 12.11 7.80 1.25
C LEU A 56 10.94 8.11 2.19
N SER A 57 11.04 7.76 3.48
CA SER A 57 10.04 8.15 4.48
C SER A 57 9.87 9.66 4.58
N SER A 58 10.92 10.46 4.29
CA SER A 58 10.84 11.93 4.27
C SER A 58 9.90 12.48 3.18
N LEU A 59 9.50 11.66 2.21
CA LEU A 59 8.54 12.04 1.17
C LEU A 59 7.10 12.12 1.70
N SER A 60 6.80 11.61 2.90
CA SER A 60 5.49 11.74 3.55
C SER A 60 5.01 13.18 3.72
N THR A 61 5.93 14.15 3.63
CA THR A 61 5.63 15.59 3.78
C THR A 61 5.64 16.34 2.45
N CYS A 62 5.75 15.67 1.31
CA CYS A 62 5.91 16.35 0.01
C CYS A 62 4.59 16.93 -0.57
N GLY A 63 3.44 16.69 0.09
CA GLY A 63 2.13 17.21 -0.34
C GLY A 63 1.57 16.55 -1.60
N ARG A 64 2.08 15.38 -1.98
CA ARG A 64 1.67 14.60 -3.15
C ARG A 64 1.68 13.12 -2.79
N PRO A 65 0.82 12.28 -3.40
CA PRO A 65 0.95 10.84 -3.27
C PRO A 65 2.29 10.37 -3.82
N VAL A 66 2.89 9.40 -3.13
CA VAL A 66 4.14 8.74 -3.54
C VAL A 66 3.89 7.25 -3.66
N VAL A 67 4.27 6.64 -4.78
CA VAL A 67 4.17 5.19 -4.99
C VAL A 67 5.58 4.62 -5.06
N LEU A 68 5.95 3.79 -4.08
CA LEU A 68 7.24 3.13 -4.00
C LEU A 68 7.11 1.69 -4.51
N VAL A 69 7.83 1.41 -5.59
CA VAL A 69 7.79 0.10 -6.26
C VAL A 69 9.07 -0.66 -5.94
N ALA A 70 8.94 -1.73 -5.17
CA ALA A 70 10.01 -2.69 -4.91
C ALA A 70 10.14 -3.69 -6.07
N ASN A 71 11.14 -4.58 -6.03
CA ASN A 71 11.34 -5.54 -7.13
C ASN A 71 10.35 -6.69 -7.10
N ASP A 72 9.84 -7.03 -5.92
CA ASP A 72 8.87 -8.08 -5.69
C ASP A 72 8.03 -7.83 -4.43
N MET A 73 7.09 -8.73 -4.16
CA MET A 73 6.16 -8.65 -3.04
C MET A 73 6.86 -8.74 -1.67
N GLU A 74 7.93 -9.53 -1.57
CA GLU A 74 8.67 -9.72 -0.32
C GLU A 74 9.44 -8.45 0.03
N GLU A 75 10.19 -7.89 -0.93
CA GLU A 75 10.91 -6.62 -0.75
C GLU A 75 9.92 -5.47 -0.47
N ALA A 76 8.76 -5.46 -1.12
CA ALA A 76 7.70 -4.49 -0.85
C ALA A 76 7.18 -4.60 0.59
N GLY A 77 6.99 -5.82 1.10
CA GLY A 77 6.60 -6.06 2.49
C GLY A 77 7.63 -5.53 3.50
N TYR A 78 8.91 -5.76 3.28
CA TYR A 78 9.98 -5.20 4.12
C TYR A 78 10.00 -3.67 4.08
N LEU A 79 9.91 -3.08 2.88
CA LEU A 79 9.89 -1.63 2.73
C LEU A 79 8.68 -1.00 3.42
N TYR A 80 7.50 -1.62 3.28
CA TYR A 80 6.28 -1.18 3.96
C TYR A 80 6.46 -1.20 5.48
N HIS A 81 6.94 -2.32 6.03
CA HIS A 81 7.15 -2.47 7.46
C HIS A 81 8.16 -1.43 8.01
N ASP A 82 9.29 -1.24 7.34
CA ASP A 82 10.27 -0.21 7.69
C ASP A 82 9.64 1.18 7.74
N LEU A 83 8.87 1.54 6.71
CA LEU A 83 8.23 2.86 6.63
C LEU A 83 7.19 3.07 7.73
N VAL A 84 6.40 2.04 8.05
CA VAL A 84 5.44 2.07 9.16
C VAL A 84 6.14 2.24 10.49
N GLN A 85 7.26 1.54 10.72
CA GLN A 85 8.06 1.71 11.94
C GLN A 85 8.65 3.13 12.08
N ILE A 86 8.99 3.77 10.96
CA ILE A 86 9.59 5.12 10.96
C ILE A 86 8.52 6.21 11.12
N GLN A 87 7.39 6.11 10.43
CA GLN A 87 6.39 7.19 10.30
C GLN A 87 5.07 6.92 11.02
N GLY A 88 4.84 5.67 11.46
CA GLY A 88 3.52 5.20 11.90
C GLY A 88 2.60 4.83 10.72
N GLU A 89 1.48 4.20 11.04
CA GLU A 89 0.54 3.65 10.05
C GLU A 89 -0.26 4.72 9.27
N GLY A 90 -0.37 5.92 9.83
CA GLY A 90 -1.34 6.93 9.39
C GLY A 90 -1.28 7.34 7.91
N ASN A 91 -0.09 7.35 7.28
CA ASN A 91 0.10 7.82 5.90
C ASN A 91 0.83 6.80 5.00
N ILE A 92 1.01 5.58 5.47
CA ILE A 92 1.63 4.49 4.71
C ILE A 92 0.57 3.44 4.41
N VAL A 93 0.48 3.00 3.15
CA VAL A 93 -0.42 1.92 2.74
C VAL A 93 0.32 0.90 1.89
N PHE A 94 -0.16 -0.33 1.94
CA PHE A 94 0.37 -1.43 1.15
C PHE A 94 -0.61 -1.78 0.04
N PHE A 95 -0.12 -1.80 -1.20
CA PHE A 95 -0.89 -2.19 -2.38
C PHE A 95 -0.31 -3.48 -2.97
N PRO A 96 -0.72 -4.65 -2.46
CA PRO A 96 -0.22 -5.95 -2.89
C PRO A 96 -0.87 -6.42 -4.20
N SER A 97 -0.36 -7.54 -4.76
CA SER A 97 -1.09 -8.32 -5.75
C SER A 97 -2.31 -8.98 -5.11
N GLY A 98 -3.45 -8.96 -5.80
CA GLY A 98 -4.70 -9.60 -5.37
C GLY A 98 -4.67 -11.13 -5.47
N TYR A 99 -3.64 -11.71 -6.07
CA TYR A 99 -3.56 -13.16 -6.34
C TYR A 99 -2.49 -13.86 -5.51
N LYS A 100 -2.79 -15.10 -5.09
CA LYS A 100 -1.82 -15.96 -4.40
C LYS A 100 -0.74 -16.47 -5.37
N ARG A 101 0.53 -16.25 -5.04
CA ARG A 101 1.72 -16.53 -5.86
C ARG A 101 1.92 -18.00 -6.28
N ALA A 102 1.38 -18.96 -5.55
CA ALA A 102 1.75 -20.37 -5.70
C ALA A 102 0.85 -21.18 -6.63
N ILE A 103 -0.31 -20.68 -7.01
CA ILE A 103 -1.31 -21.42 -7.76
C ILE A 103 -1.95 -20.44 -8.74
N LYS A 104 -1.52 -20.52 -10.02
CA LYS A 104 -2.19 -19.93 -11.19
C LYS A 104 -3.15 -18.75 -10.89
N TYR A 105 -3.06 -17.67 -11.61
CA TYR A 105 -4.00 -16.53 -11.55
C TYR A 105 -5.46 -17.01 -11.49
N GLY A 106 -6.02 -17.21 -10.32
CA GLY A 106 -7.36 -17.76 -10.09
C GLY A 106 -7.73 -17.88 -8.62
N GLN A 107 -6.76 -17.89 -7.69
CA GLN A 107 -7.06 -17.84 -6.27
C GLN A 107 -6.76 -16.46 -5.70
N VAL A 108 -7.83 -15.79 -5.33
CA VAL A 108 -7.84 -14.48 -4.69
C VAL A 108 -7.41 -14.60 -3.24
N ASP A 109 -6.64 -13.62 -2.79
CA ASP A 109 -6.34 -13.43 -1.38
C ASP A 109 -7.24 -12.31 -0.81
N ALA A 110 -8.21 -12.69 0.02
CA ALA A 110 -9.18 -11.74 0.58
C ALA A 110 -8.50 -10.64 1.43
N ALA A 111 -7.40 -10.96 2.12
CA ALA A 111 -6.64 -9.96 2.89
C ALA A 111 -5.97 -8.95 1.97
N ASN A 112 -5.38 -9.41 0.85
CA ASN A 112 -4.79 -8.50 -0.12
C ASN A 112 -5.84 -7.61 -0.79
N GLU A 113 -7.06 -8.11 -1.01
CA GLU A 113 -8.15 -7.32 -1.59
C GLU A 113 -8.59 -6.17 -0.66
N ILE A 114 -8.62 -6.41 0.65
CA ILE A 114 -8.89 -5.35 1.63
C ILE A 114 -7.83 -4.25 1.50
N LEU A 115 -6.54 -4.61 1.50
CA LEU A 115 -5.43 -3.68 1.40
C LEU A 115 -5.46 -2.88 0.08
N ARG A 116 -5.79 -3.54 -1.04
CA ARG A 116 -5.97 -2.89 -2.34
C ARG A 116 -7.13 -1.89 -2.31
N THR A 117 -8.28 -2.33 -1.82
CA THR A 117 -9.49 -1.51 -1.76
C THR A 117 -9.30 -0.32 -0.83
N GLU A 118 -8.69 -0.51 0.33
CA GLU A 118 -8.31 0.57 1.26
C GLU A 118 -7.39 1.58 0.58
N THR A 119 -6.32 1.11 -0.09
CA THR A 119 -5.38 1.98 -0.79
C THR A 119 -6.08 2.83 -1.85
N LEU A 120 -6.93 2.23 -2.70
CA LEU A 120 -7.68 2.95 -3.73
C LEU A 120 -8.63 3.99 -3.13
N ASN A 121 -9.32 3.63 -2.04
CA ASN A 121 -10.22 4.56 -1.35
C ASN A 121 -9.44 5.75 -0.75
N ARG A 122 -8.29 5.50 -0.13
CA ARG A 122 -7.44 6.55 0.46
C ARG A 122 -6.81 7.46 -0.60
N LEU A 123 -6.39 6.92 -1.74
CA LEU A 123 -5.88 7.70 -2.87
C LEU A 123 -6.92 8.66 -3.46
N ARG A 124 -8.20 8.30 -3.39
CA ARG A 124 -9.30 9.17 -3.82
C ARG A 124 -9.53 10.35 -2.89
N GLN A 125 -9.17 10.24 -1.62
CA GLN A 125 -9.28 11.30 -0.61
C GLN A 125 -8.11 12.28 -0.75
N THR A 126 -8.17 13.18 -1.70
CA THR A 126 -7.10 13.96 -2.35
C THR A 126 -6.22 14.86 -1.47
N ASP A 127 -6.47 15.02 -0.17
CA ASP A 127 -5.80 16.04 0.66
C ASP A 127 -4.61 15.52 1.50
N ARG A 128 -4.19 14.28 1.32
CA ARG A 128 -3.15 13.69 2.18
C ARG A 128 -1.95 13.21 1.38
N SER A 129 -0.75 13.55 1.87
CA SER A 129 0.50 12.91 1.42
C SER A 129 0.47 11.45 1.84
N LEU A 130 0.24 10.56 0.88
CA LEU A 130 0.14 9.12 1.08
C LEU A 130 1.35 8.45 0.43
N ILE A 131 2.02 7.55 1.16
CA ILE A 131 3.03 6.66 0.58
C ILE A 131 2.38 5.29 0.36
N VAL A 132 2.31 4.88 -0.89
CA VAL A 132 1.86 3.56 -1.32
C VAL A 132 3.08 2.71 -1.58
N VAL A 133 3.20 1.56 -0.94
CA VAL A 133 4.25 0.58 -1.22
C VAL A 133 3.65 -0.56 -2.04
N THR A 134 4.31 -0.93 -3.13
CA THR A 134 3.78 -1.92 -4.08
C THR A 134 4.89 -2.68 -4.81
N CYS A 135 4.50 -3.60 -5.69
CA CYS A 135 5.39 -4.43 -6.52
C CYS A 135 4.89 -4.49 -7.97
N PRO A 136 5.71 -4.98 -8.93
CA PRO A 136 5.32 -5.09 -10.33
C PRO A 136 4.07 -5.94 -10.57
N GLU A 137 3.90 -7.01 -9.79
CA GLU A 137 2.73 -7.91 -9.88
C GLU A 137 1.44 -7.14 -9.63
N ALA A 138 1.40 -6.33 -8.60
CA ALA A 138 0.23 -5.51 -8.26
C ALA A 138 -0.08 -4.45 -9.33
N LEU A 139 0.97 -3.85 -9.90
CA LEU A 139 0.83 -2.85 -10.98
C LEU A 139 0.43 -3.46 -12.32
N ALA A 140 0.70 -4.74 -12.55
CA ALA A 140 0.23 -5.46 -13.73
C ALA A 140 -1.28 -5.70 -13.72
N GLU A 141 -1.91 -5.68 -12.56
CA GLU A 141 -3.33 -5.92 -12.39
C GLU A 141 -4.14 -4.64 -12.62
N LYS A 142 -5.29 -4.77 -13.27
CA LYS A 142 -6.26 -3.67 -13.39
C LYS A 142 -6.87 -3.37 -12.02
N VAL A 143 -7.32 -2.13 -11.90
CA VAL A 143 -8.10 -1.66 -10.76
C VAL A 143 -9.46 -1.17 -11.22
N VAL A 144 -10.42 -1.13 -10.33
CA VAL A 144 -11.75 -0.56 -10.62
C VAL A 144 -11.62 0.92 -10.97
N ARG A 145 -12.55 1.43 -11.79
CA ARG A 145 -12.64 2.86 -12.09
C ARG A 145 -13.05 3.64 -10.84
N GLU A 146 -12.53 4.85 -10.69
CA GLU A 146 -12.89 5.73 -9.59
C GLU A 146 -14.42 5.96 -9.50
N THR A 147 -15.09 6.13 -10.64
CA THR A 147 -16.55 6.26 -10.70
C THR A 147 -17.27 5.06 -10.12
N THR A 148 -16.86 3.84 -10.48
CA THR A 148 -17.43 2.60 -9.97
C THR A 148 -17.17 2.43 -8.47
N LEU A 149 -15.97 2.77 -8.00
CA LEU A 149 -15.64 2.76 -6.59
C LEU A 149 -16.51 3.74 -5.81
N SER A 150 -16.67 4.97 -6.33
CA SER A 150 -17.49 6.01 -5.73
C SER A 150 -18.96 5.62 -5.64
N GLU A 151 -19.54 5.11 -6.73
CA GLU A 151 -20.95 4.70 -6.81
C GLU A 151 -21.29 3.54 -5.86
N LYS A 152 -20.33 2.66 -5.61
CA LYS A 152 -20.51 1.49 -4.72
C LYS A 152 -20.07 1.72 -3.28
N THR A 153 -19.53 2.87 -2.96
CA THR A 153 -19.11 3.21 -1.59
C THR A 153 -20.31 3.75 -0.81
N ILE A 154 -20.64 3.14 0.32
CA ILE A 154 -21.59 3.70 1.29
C ILE A 154 -20.78 4.52 2.29
N HIS A 155 -21.03 5.81 2.37
CA HIS A 155 -20.40 6.73 3.31
C HIS A 155 -21.34 6.99 4.48
N LEU A 156 -20.94 6.65 5.70
CA LEU A 156 -21.69 6.90 6.94
C LEU A 156 -20.88 7.83 7.82
N VAL A 157 -21.58 8.82 8.40
CA VAL A 157 -21.00 9.84 9.28
C VAL A 157 -21.78 9.84 10.59
N LYS A 158 -21.06 9.86 11.71
CA LYS A 158 -21.63 9.97 13.06
C LYS A 158 -22.45 11.27 13.17
N ASN A 159 -23.58 11.21 13.84
CA ASN A 159 -24.60 12.25 13.89
C ASN A 159 -25.28 12.55 12.53
N GLY A 160 -24.99 11.77 11.48
CA GLY A 160 -25.68 11.81 10.20
C GLY A 160 -26.98 11.02 10.26
N LYS A 161 -27.79 11.14 9.19
CA LYS A 161 -29.03 10.39 9.04
C LYS A 161 -28.91 9.30 8.01
N ALA A 162 -29.34 8.09 8.36
CA ALA A 162 -29.40 6.97 7.44
C ALA A 162 -30.45 5.95 7.92
N ASP A 163 -31.22 5.40 6.97
CA ASP A 163 -32.18 4.32 7.25
C ASP A 163 -31.43 2.97 7.20
N ILE A 164 -31.41 2.27 8.32
CA ILE A 164 -30.77 0.94 8.47
C ILE A 164 -31.37 -0.08 7.49
N THR A 165 -32.66 0.00 7.17
CA THR A 165 -33.33 -0.90 6.22
C THR A 165 -32.80 -0.66 4.81
N ASN A 166 -32.72 0.61 4.41
CA ASN A 166 -32.17 0.97 3.10
C ASN A 166 -30.70 0.58 2.98
N ILE A 167 -29.88 0.78 4.02
CA ILE A 167 -28.47 0.32 4.03
C ILE A 167 -28.41 -1.20 3.87
N SER A 168 -29.22 -1.95 4.59
CA SER A 168 -29.28 -3.42 4.49
C SER A 168 -29.64 -3.87 3.07
N ASP A 169 -30.59 -3.23 2.40
CA ASP A 169 -30.97 -3.52 1.02
C ASP A 169 -29.83 -3.21 0.03
N ILE A 170 -29.09 -2.13 0.26
CA ILE A 170 -27.93 -1.77 -0.56
C ILE A 170 -26.80 -2.79 -0.35
N LEU A 171 -26.49 -3.17 0.90
CA LEU A 171 -25.48 -4.18 1.21
C LEU A 171 -25.81 -5.51 0.52
N PHE A 172 -27.06 -5.96 0.59
CA PHE A 172 -27.49 -7.17 -0.09
C PHE A 172 -27.33 -7.06 -1.61
N LYS A 173 -27.71 -5.94 -2.24
CA LYS A 173 -27.49 -5.69 -3.68
C LYS A 173 -26.03 -5.67 -4.07
N TYR A 174 -25.14 -5.29 -3.14
CA TYR A 174 -23.69 -5.24 -3.33
C TYR A 174 -23.02 -6.60 -3.07
N GLY A 175 -23.80 -7.63 -2.73
CA GLY A 175 -23.34 -8.99 -2.55
C GLY A 175 -22.81 -9.28 -1.15
N PHE A 176 -23.11 -8.43 -0.16
CA PHE A 176 -22.85 -8.78 1.23
C PHE A 176 -23.83 -9.89 1.68
N GLU A 177 -23.32 -10.84 2.45
CA GLU A 177 -24.07 -11.90 3.06
C GLU A 177 -24.65 -11.46 4.40
N ARG A 178 -25.97 -11.66 4.59
CA ARG A 178 -26.62 -11.40 5.87
C ARG A 178 -26.40 -12.62 6.79
N VAL A 179 -25.82 -12.37 7.96
CA VAL A 179 -25.50 -13.38 8.98
C VAL A 179 -26.01 -12.97 10.35
N ASP A 180 -25.99 -13.89 11.34
CA ASP A 180 -26.33 -13.55 12.73
C ASP A 180 -25.18 -12.83 13.43
N TYR A 181 -23.92 -13.22 13.15
CA TYR A 181 -22.69 -12.62 13.65
C TYR A 181 -21.69 -12.48 12.50
N VAL A 182 -21.00 -11.36 12.48
CA VAL A 182 -20.02 -11.03 11.43
C VAL A 182 -18.65 -11.56 11.81
N TYR A 183 -18.03 -12.34 10.93
CA TYR A 183 -16.69 -12.92 11.08
C TYR A 183 -15.78 -12.69 9.90
N GLU A 184 -16.31 -12.46 8.70
CA GLU A 184 -15.55 -12.37 7.47
C GLU A 184 -15.93 -11.12 6.66
N PRO A 185 -14.99 -10.55 5.85
CA PRO A 185 -15.30 -9.47 4.95
C PRO A 185 -16.45 -9.83 3.98
N GLY A 186 -17.35 -8.88 3.77
CA GLY A 186 -18.54 -9.09 2.96
C GLY A 186 -19.73 -9.62 3.73
N GLN A 187 -19.66 -9.74 5.06
CA GLN A 187 -20.79 -10.10 5.92
C GLN A 187 -21.39 -8.87 6.61
N TYR A 188 -22.68 -8.94 6.90
CA TYR A 188 -23.37 -7.95 7.74
C TYR A 188 -24.47 -8.60 8.59
N ALA A 189 -24.75 -7.99 9.74
CA ALA A 189 -25.80 -8.39 10.65
C ALA A 189 -26.60 -7.17 11.11
N VAL A 190 -27.95 -7.32 11.20
CA VAL A 190 -28.84 -6.29 11.74
C VAL A 190 -29.52 -6.86 12.99
N ARG A 191 -29.31 -6.21 14.14
CA ARG A 191 -29.86 -6.63 15.43
C ARG A 191 -30.49 -5.42 16.13
N GLY A 192 -31.82 -5.27 15.97
CA GLY A 192 -32.52 -4.10 16.47
C GLY A 192 -32.05 -2.82 15.78
N SER A 193 -31.48 -1.89 16.54
CA SER A 193 -30.90 -0.64 16.06
C SER A 193 -29.41 -0.71 15.75
N ILE A 194 -28.82 -1.92 15.71
CA ILE A 194 -27.38 -2.11 15.47
C ILE A 194 -27.17 -2.75 14.11
N LEU A 195 -26.29 -2.16 13.32
CA LEU A 195 -25.74 -2.72 12.09
C LEU A 195 -24.26 -3.07 12.32
N ASP A 196 -23.93 -4.34 12.24
CA ASP A 196 -22.57 -4.82 12.15
C ASP A 196 -22.25 -5.11 10.68
N VAL A 197 -21.10 -4.65 10.17
CA VAL A 197 -20.70 -4.85 8.78
C VAL A 197 -19.19 -4.97 8.64
N TYR A 198 -18.72 -5.97 7.88
CA TYR A 198 -17.31 -6.14 7.56
C TYR A 198 -17.06 -5.71 6.11
N SER A 199 -16.56 -4.50 5.96
CA SER A 199 -16.23 -3.91 4.67
C SER A 199 -14.94 -4.49 4.10
N PHE A 200 -14.76 -4.42 2.76
CA PHE A 200 -13.47 -4.70 2.12
C PHE A 200 -12.52 -3.47 2.13
N SER A 201 -12.80 -2.45 2.93
CA SER A 201 -11.96 -1.25 3.05
C SER A 201 -11.23 -1.11 4.39
N PHE A 202 -11.39 -2.06 5.29
CA PHE A 202 -10.79 -2.04 6.63
C PHE A 202 -10.63 -3.46 7.16
N ASP A 203 -9.62 -3.69 7.97
CA ASP A 203 -9.24 -5.00 8.52
C ASP A 203 -10.09 -5.47 9.71
N GLN A 204 -11.00 -4.64 10.21
CA GLN A 204 -11.94 -4.95 11.28
C GLN A 204 -13.38 -4.63 10.86
N PRO A 205 -14.39 -5.34 11.38
CA PRO A 205 -15.78 -4.99 11.14
C PRO A 205 -16.17 -3.73 11.91
N TYR A 206 -17.15 -3.03 11.36
CA TYR A 206 -17.77 -1.85 11.98
C TYR A 206 -19.08 -2.23 12.67
N ARG A 207 -19.35 -1.59 13.81
CA ARG A 207 -20.61 -1.60 14.54
C ARG A 207 -21.17 -0.20 14.56
N ILE A 208 -22.34 -0.02 13.98
CA ILE A 208 -23.04 1.26 13.85
C ILE A 208 -24.31 1.19 14.72
N ASP A 209 -24.44 2.07 15.70
CA ASP A 209 -25.64 2.20 16.54
C ASP A 209 -26.53 3.31 15.99
N PHE A 210 -27.82 3.03 15.87
CA PHE A 210 -28.82 3.95 15.39
C PHE A 210 -29.83 4.30 16.50
N PHE A 211 -30.27 5.55 16.51
CA PHE A 211 -31.45 5.99 17.25
C PHE A 211 -32.48 6.53 16.25
N GLY A 212 -33.44 5.69 15.86
CA GLY A 212 -34.26 5.96 14.67
C GLY A 212 -33.38 5.96 13.42
N ASP A 213 -33.38 7.09 12.71
CA ASP A 213 -32.54 7.30 11.51
C ASP A 213 -31.21 8.03 11.84
N ASP A 214 -30.97 8.41 13.09
CA ASP A 214 -29.77 9.11 13.48
C ASP A 214 -28.66 8.10 13.86
N ILE A 215 -27.44 8.28 13.34
CA ILE A 215 -26.27 7.46 13.65
C ILE A 215 -25.66 7.99 14.96
N GLU A 216 -25.84 7.26 16.06
CA GLU A 216 -25.31 7.66 17.39
C GLU A 216 -23.82 7.39 17.54
N SER A 217 -23.37 6.22 17.11
CA SER A 217 -21.98 5.83 17.23
C SER A 217 -21.53 4.92 16.08
N ILE A 218 -20.25 5.03 15.76
CA ILE A 218 -19.57 4.15 14.80
C ILE A 218 -18.30 3.66 15.49
N ARG A 219 -18.13 2.32 15.56
CA ARG A 219 -17.00 1.68 16.24
C ARG A 219 -16.49 0.51 15.41
N SER A 220 -15.20 0.17 15.50
CA SER A 220 -14.75 -1.17 15.14
C SER A 220 -14.99 -2.14 16.28
N PHE A 221 -14.93 -3.44 16.00
CA PHE A 221 -14.97 -4.46 17.01
C PHE A 221 -14.12 -5.67 16.62
N ASP A 222 -13.63 -6.36 17.63
CA ASP A 222 -12.88 -7.60 17.46
C ASP A 222 -13.80 -8.78 17.19
N ILE A 223 -13.50 -9.57 16.16
CA ILE A 223 -14.37 -10.66 15.69
C ILE A 223 -14.48 -11.84 16.69
N GLU A 224 -13.44 -12.10 17.49
CA GLU A 224 -13.44 -13.21 18.43
C GLU A 224 -14.18 -12.84 19.74
N SER A 225 -13.84 -11.71 20.31
CA SER A 225 -14.43 -11.25 21.58
C SER A 225 -15.75 -10.50 21.41
N GLN A 226 -16.05 -10.00 20.21
CA GLN A 226 -17.19 -9.13 19.87
C GLN A 226 -17.18 -7.80 20.66
N LEU A 227 -16.05 -7.44 21.27
CA LEU A 227 -15.87 -6.20 22.01
C LEU A 227 -15.49 -5.05 21.07
N SER A 228 -16.05 -3.87 21.35
CA SER A 228 -15.73 -2.67 20.58
C SER A 228 -14.32 -2.18 20.86
N ASN A 229 -13.64 -1.73 19.80
CA ASN A 229 -12.29 -1.18 19.84
C ASN A 229 -12.33 0.33 19.62
N ASP A 230 -11.97 0.79 18.41
CA ASP A 230 -11.82 2.19 18.08
C ASP A 230 -13.15 2.85 17.71
N GLN A 231 -13.24 4.18 17.89
CA GLN A 231 -14.38 5.01 17.50
C GLN A 231 -14.03 5.81 16.25
N PHE A 232 -15.03 5.99 15.37
CA PHE A 232 -14.89 6.71 14.10
C PHE A 232 -15.93 7.83 14.00
N GLU A 233 -15.53 8.95 13.41
CA GLU A 233 -16.47 10.02 13.03
C GLU A 233 -17.13 9.74 11.68
N GLU A 234 -16.45 9.01 10.80
CA GLU A 234 -16.95 8.58 9.49
C GLU A 234 -16.35 7.27 9.06
N ILE A 235 -17.08 6.49 8.27
CA ILE A 235 -16.60 5.24 7.66
C ILE A 235 -17.06 5.14 6.20
N PHE A 236 -16.28 4.32 5.44
CA PHE A 236 -16.61 3.95 4.07
C PHE A 236 -16.80 2.44 3.98
N ILE A 237 -18.01 2.01 3.64
CA ILE A 237 -18.30 0.58 3.43
C ILE A 237 -18.21 0.31 1.93
N ILE A 238 -17.29 -0.55 1.54
CA ILE A 238 -16.99 -0.89 0.16
C ILE A 238 -17.16 -2.40 -0.02
N PRO A 239 -17.89 -2.85 -1.06
CA PRO A 239 -18.05 -4.27 -1.37
C PRO A 239 -16.78 -4.84 -2.01
N ASN A 240 -16.77 -6.16 -2.21
CA ASN A 240 -15.73 -6.81 -3.02
C ASN A 240 -15.75 -6.26 -4.45
N MET A 241 -14.63 -5.66 -4.87
CA MET A 241 -14.53 -5.00 -6.18
C MET A 241 -13.92 -5.88 -7.27
N MET A 242 -13.41 -7.06 -6.96
CA MET A 242 -12.70 -7.93 -7.91
C MET A 242 -13.50 -8.32 -9.15
N ASN A 243 -14.81 -8.54 -9.00
CA ASN A 243 -15.65 -8.90 -10.14
C ASN A 243 -15.82 -7.73 -11.15
N ASN A 244 -15.41 -6.52 -10.77
CA ASN A 244 -15.47 -5.33 -11.62
C ASN A 244 -14.16 -5.03 -12.35
N GLU A 245 -13.08 -5.73 -12.05
CA GLU A 245 -11.74 -5.48 -12.62
C GLU A 245 -11.63 -5.83 -14.10
N ALA A 246 -12.47 -6.74 -14.63
CA ALA A 246 -12.49 -7.05 -16.06
C ALA A 246 -12.72 -5.79 -16.94
N ASN A 247 -13.49 -4.82 -16.43
CA ASN A 247 -13.72 -3.51 -17.06
C ASN A 247 -12.89 -2.41 -16.39
N GLY A 248 -11.88 -2.80 -15.63
CA GLY A 248 -10.98 -1.90 -14.89
C GLY A 248 -10.03 -1.13 -15.79
N ILE A 249 -9.25 -0.28 -15.14
CA ILE A 249 -8.21 0.55 -15.74
C ILE A 249 -6.86 0.22 -15.11
N SER A 250 -5.78 0.69 -15.72
CA SER A 250 -4.45 0.63 -15.10
C SER A 250 -4.43 1.46 -13.80
N PHE A 251 -3.65 1.02 -12.81
CA PHE A 251 -3.37 1.81 -11.62
C PHE A 251 -2.81 3.21 -11.96
N LEU A 252 -2.02 3.32 -13.04
CA LEU A 252 -1.50 4.61 -13.53
C LEU A 252 -2.60 5.55 -14.09
N GLU A 253 -3.77 5.01 -14.42
CA GLU A 253 -4.94 5.81 -14.87
C GLU A 253 -5.84 6.20 -13.71
N PHE A 254 -5.79 5.45 -12.63
CA PHE A 254 -6.58 5.72 -11.43
C PHE A 254 -6.00 6.87 -10.61
N ILE A 255 -4.68 6.98 -10.52
CA ILE A 255 -3.98 7.91 -9.62
C ILE A 255 -3.84 9.32 -10.20
N ASP A 256 -3.67 10.32 -9.31
CA ASP A 256 -3.39 11.71 -9.70
C ASP A 256 -2.10 11.79 -10.55
N PRO A 257 -2.12 12.49 -11.70
CA PRO A 257 -0.90 12.71 -12.51
C PRO A 257 0.25 13.40 -11.77
N LYS A 258 -0.01 14.06 -10.64
CA LYS A 258 1.02 14.65 -9.78
C LYS A 258 1.73 13.65 -8.89
N THR A 259 1.28 12.39 -8.85
CA THR A 259 1.89 11.32 -8.07
C THR A 259 3.36 11.14 -8.45
N ILE A 260 4.19 10.88 -7.45
CA ILE A 260 5.61 10.60 -7.63
C ILE A 260 5.82 9.09 -7.54
N PHE A 261 6.51 8.51 -8.51
CA PHE A 261 6.91 7.11 -8.47
C PHE A 261 8.35 6.96 -8.02
N GLY A 262 8.59 6.11 -7.01
CA GLY A 262 9.91 5.62 -6.63
C GLY A 262 10.11 4.19 -7.12
N PHE A 263 11.19 3.91 -7.86
CA PHE A 263 11.51 2.56 -8.34
C PHE A 263 12.84 2.08 -7.75
N ARG A 264 12.83 0.84 -7.27
CA ARG A 264 14.07 0.12 -6.97
C ARG A 264 14.82 -0.22 -8.26
N ASP A 265 14.11 -0.77 -9.24
CA ASP A 265 14.59 -1.01 -10.60
C ASP A 265 13.41 -0.91 -11.58
N LEU A 266 13.34 0.21 -12.32
CA LEU A 266 12.27 0.43 -13.31
C LEU A 266 12.38 -0.54 -14.50
N ALA A 267 13.61 -0.89 -14.92
CA ALA A 267 13.79 -1.81 -16.03
C ALA A 267 13.25 -3.20 -15.69
N TRP A 268 13.60 -3.68 -14.49
CA TRP A 268 13.06 -4.93 -13.94
C TRP A 268 11.53 -4.90 -13.81
N CYS A 269 10.98 -3.80 -13.29
CA CYS A 269 9.52 -3.65 -13.17
C CYS A 269 8.82 -3.80 -14.52
N ILE A 270 9.31 -3.13 -15.56
CA ILE A 270 8.76 -3.22 -16.93
C ILE A 270 8.87 -4.65 -17.46
N GLU A 271 10.02 -5.30 -17.29
CA GLU A 271 10.27 -6.67 -17.74
C GLU A 271 9.34 -7.66 -17.02
N ARG A 272 9.17 -7.49 -15.71
CA ARG A 272 8.30 -8.36 -14.91
C ARG A 272 6.83 -8.22 -15.32
N ILE A 273 6.34 -7.01 -15.57
CA ILE A 273 4.97 -6.77 -16.08
C ILE A 273 4.78 -7.42 -17.44
N ASN A 274 5.77 -7.32 -18.37
CA ASN A 274 5.75 -8.01 -19.65
C ASN A 274 5.66 -9.53 -19.47
N GLY A 275 6.46 -10.09 -18.57
CA GLY A 275 6.45 -11.52 -18.27
C GLY A 275 5.08 -12.00 -17.78
N ILE A 276 4.46 -11.27 -16.84
CA ILE A 276 3.13 -11.59 -16.30
C ILE A 276 2.07 -11.61 -17.41
N ALA A 277 2.07 -10.60 -18.27
CA ALA A 277 1.12 -10.55 -19.40
C ALA A 277 1.32 -11.71 -20.37
N GLY A 278 2.58 -12.08 -20.66
CA GLY A 278 2.92 -13.22 -21.51
C GLY A 278 2.53 -14.57 -20.90
N GLU A 279 2.79 -14.78 -19.61
CA GLU A 279 2.39 -15.98 -18.86
C GLU A 279 0.86 -16.14 -18.86
N THR A 280 0.13 -15.07 -18.56
CA THR A 280 -1.34 -15.08 -18.54
C THR A 280 -1.95 -15.40 -19.90
N LEU A 281 -1.38 -14.87 -20.98
CA LEU A 281 -1.82 -15.18 -22.36
C LEU A 281 -1.54 -16.66 -22.71
N SER A 282 -0.38 -17.18 -22.31
CA SER A 282 -0.01 -18.60 -22.57
C SER A 282 -0.92 -19.55 -21.80
N ASP A 283 -1.24 -19.25 -20.56
CA ASP A 283 -2.15 -20.06 -19.73
C ASP A 283 -3.57 -20.07 -20.32
N GLN A 284 -4.06 -18.96 -20.86
CA GLN A 284 -5.37 -18.90 -21.53
C GLN A 284 -5.43 -19.79 -22.78
N LEU A 285 -4.33 -19.95 -23.51
CA LEU A 285 -4.27 -20.84 -24.67
C LEU A 285 -4.24 -22.33 -24.30
N LEU A 286 -3.79 -22.65 -23.07
CA LEU A 286 -3.67 -24.04 -22.59
C LEU A 286 -4.91 -24.52 -21.83
N ILE A 287 -5.76 -23.62 -21.32
CA ILE A 287 -6.95 -23.98 -20.51
C ILE A 287 -8.19 -23.95 -21.40
N THR A 288 -8.47 -25.06 -22.09
CA THR A 288 -9.67 -25.22 -22.92
C THR A 288 -10.88 -25.78 -22.20
N GLU A 289 -10.83 -26.20 -20.95
CA GLU A 289 -11.97 -26.88 -20.34
C GLU A 289 -12.52 -26.35 -18.99
N GLU A 290 -11.79 -25.60 -18.15
CA GLU A 290 -12.35 -25.08 -16.85
C GLU A 290 -11.63 -23.85 -16.27
N GLY A 291 -10.91 -23.06 -17.04
CA GLY A 291 -10.20 -21.88 -16.55
C GLY A 291 -11.01 -20.58 -16.67
N ASP A 292 -10.73 -19.64 -15.80
CA ASP A 292 -11.34 -18.30 -15.85
C ASP A 292 -10.94 -17.57 -17.16
N LEU A 293 -11.78 -17.69 -18.18
CA LEU A 293 -11.67 -16.99 -19.48
C LEU A 293 -11.50 -15.46 -19.33
N ASN A 294 -11.63 -14.91 -18.13
CA ASN A 294 -11.49 -13.51 -17.82
C ASN A 294 -10.12 -13.12 -17.23
N ALA A 295 -9.22 -14.06 -16.93
CA ALA A 295 -7.94 -13.76 -16.28
C ALA A 295 -7.12 -12.74 -17.09
N GLY A 296 -7.00 -12.88 -18.40
CA GLY A 296 -6.29 -11.90 -19.25
C GLY A 296 -6.97 -10.54 -19.35
N LYS A 297 -8.28 -10.45 -19.09
CA LYS A 297 -8.99 -9.18 -19.04
C LYS A 297 -8.67 -8.37 -17.79
N LYS A 298 -8.10 -9.00 -16.76
CA LYS A 298 -7.72 -8.37 -15.49
C LYS A 298 -6.29 -7.83 -15.49
N ILE A 299 -5.48 -8.15 -16.49
CA ILE A 299 -4.11 -7.67 -16.65
C ILE A 299 -4.07 -6.48 -17.60
N ILE A 300 -3.20 -5.53 -17.30
CA ILE A 300 -2.99 -4.34 -18.14
C ILE A 300 -2.19 -4.68 -19.41
N ASP A 301 -2.29 -3.82 -20.42
CA ASP A 301 -1.37 -3.85 -21.57
C ASP A 301 0.01 -3.29 -21.15
N PRO A 302 1.09 -4.11 -21.26
CA PRO A 302 2.42 -3.70 -20.83
C PRO A 302 2.99 -2.51 -21.61
N ASP A 303 2.69 -2.39 -22.90
CA ASP A 303 3.16 -1.28 -23.72
C ASP A 303 2.51 0.05 -23.28
N THR A 304 1.25 0.00 -22.89
CA THR A 304 0.56 1.15 -22.32
C THR A 304 1.17 1.55 -20.97
N PHE A 305 1.46 0.59 -20.09
CA PHE A 305 2.17 0.85 -18.85
C PHE A 305 3.51 1.52 -19.10
N ARG A 306 4.33 0.92 -19.99
CA ARG A 306 5.66 1.43 -20.34
C ARG A 306 5.62 2.87 -20.85
N LYS A 307 4.67 3.24 -21.70
CA LYS A 307 4.52 4.61 -22.21
C LYS A 307 4.11 5.57 -21.09
N LYS A 308 3.12 5.20 -20.30
CA LYS A 308 2.48 6.08 -19.35
C LYS A 308 3.34 6.36 -18.10
N ILE A 309 4.15 5.41 -17.66
CA ILE A 309 5.01 5.60 -16.48
C ILE A 309 6.05 6.71 -16.67
N PHE A 310 6.47 7.00 -17.91
CA PHE A 310 7.39 8.09 -18.22
C PHE A 310 6.74 9.48 -18.18
N GLU A 311 5.43 9.59 -18.05
CA GLU A 311 4.71 10.85 -17.87
C GLU A 311 4.83 11.37 -16.44
N PHE A 312 4.98 10.46 -15.47
CA PHE A 312 5.09 10.78 -14.05
C PHE A 312 6.49 11.28 -13.65
N LYS A 313 6.52 12.05 -12.55
CA LYS A 313 7.78 12.34 -11.88
C LYS A 313 8.29 11.07 -11.19
N ARG A 314 9.61 10.79 -11.36
CA ARG A 314 10.19 9.53 -10.87
C ARG A 314 11.41 9.75 -9.99
N ILE A 315 11.60 8.81 -9.07
CA ILE A 315 12.76 8.66 -8.20
C ILE A 315 13.29 7.24 -8.42
N ASP A 316 14.45 7.11 -9.06
CA ASP A 316 15.15 5.83 -9.18
C ASP A 316 16.09 5.70 -7.98
N TYR A 317 15.76 4.82 -7.01
CA TYR A 317 16.53 4.66 -5.76
C TYR A 317 17.35 3.36 -5.71
N GLY A 318 17.52 2.71 -6.84
CA GLY A 318 18.39 1.55 -7.01
C GLY A 318 19.69 1.89 -7.72
N ASN A 319 20.37 0.84 -8.21
CA ASN A 319 21.70 0.98 -8.79
C ASN A 319 21.71 1.63 -10.18
N LYS A 320 20.58 1.66 -10.88
CA LYS A 320 20.47 2.13 -12.27
C LYS A 320 19.26 3.02 -12.45
N SER A 321 19.38 3.97 -13.39
CA SER A 321 18.27 4.76 -13.90
C SER A 321 18.17 4.58 -15.41
N LEU A 322 16.93 4.54 -15.94
CA LEU A 322 16.67 4.54 -17.38
C LEU A 322 16.71 5.94 -17.99
N SER A 323 16.84 6.99 -17.18
CA SER A 323 16.87 8.38 -17.65
C SER A 323 18.29 8.93 -17.61
N PRO A 324 18.91 9.17 -18.78
CA PRO A 324 20.28 9.69 -18.85
C PRO A 324 20.43 11.11 -18.28
N ASP A 325 19.34 11.87 -18.27
CA ASP A 325 19.24 13.26 -17.82
C ASP A 325 18.69 13.37 -16.38
N ALA A 326 18.67 12.26 -15.62
CA ALA A 326 18.21 12.26 -14.24
C ALA A 326 19.09 13.18 -13.35
N ALA A 327 18.46 13.98 -12.51
CA ALA A 327 19.17 14.72 -11.46
C ALA A 327 19.73 13.74 -10.43
N ILE A 328 21.03 13.80 -10.15
CA ILE A 328 21.70 12.84 -9.26
C ILE A 328 21.73 13.37 -7.83
N LEU A 329 21.19 12.60 -6.90
CA LEU A 329 21.35 12.78 -5.46
C LEU A 329 22.25 11.67 -4.92
N ARG A 330 23.46 12.02 -4.48
CA ARG A 330 24.42 11.05 -3.93
C ARG A 330 24.27 10.97 -2.42
N ILE A 331 24.12 9.74 -1.91
CA ILE A 331 24.10 9.42 -0.50
C ILE A 331 25.29 8.50 -0.22
N GLU A 332 26.10 8.86 0.75
CA GLU A 332 27.24 8.05 1.15
C GLU A 332 26.79 7.06 2.24
N CYS A 333 26.64 5.79 1.87
CA CYS A 333 26.42 4.68 2.78
C CYS A 333 27.42 3.57 2.46
N SER A 334 28.01 2.99 3.49
CA SER A 334 28.87 1.81 3.35
C SER A 334 28.03 0.54 3.54
N PRO A 335 28.23 -0.50 2.72
CA PRO A 335 27.57 -1.77 2.94
C PRO A 335 28.08 -2.39 4.25
N GLN A 336 27.19 -3.12 4.93
CA GLN A 336 27.61 -3.89 6.11
C GLN A 336 28.62 -4.96 5.69
N PRO A 337 29.76 -5.10 6.42
CA PRO A 337 30.71 -6.16 6.15
C PRO A 337 30.08 -7.56 6.30
N ILE A 338 30.48 -8.49 5.43
CA ILE A 338 30.03 -9.89 5.49
C ILE A 338 31.02 -10.67 6.36
N TYR A 339 30.56 -11.17 7.49
CA TYR A 339 31.42 -11.83 8.48
C TYR A 339 31.49 -13.36 8.35
N HIS A 340 30.70 -13.97 7.46
CA HIS A 340 30.72 -15.45 7.21
C HIS A 340 30.66 -16.31 8.48
N LYS A 341 29.89 -15.92 9.49
CA LYS A 341 29.79 -16.54 10.82
C LYS A 341 31.09 -16.51 11.64
N ASN A 342 32.05 -15.66 11.29
CA ASN A 342 33.27 -15.47 12.06
C ASN A 342 33.07 -14.40 13.13
N PHE A 343 32.87 -14.83 14.38
CA PHE A 343 32.58 -13.94 15.51
C PHE A 343 33.78 -13.08 15.91
N GLU A 344 35.03 -13.52 15.68
CA GLU A 344 36.21 -12.71 15.96
C GLU A 344 36.27 -11.49 15.05
N LEU A 345 36.00 -11.66 13.76
CA LEU A 345 35.91 -10.55 12.82
C LEU A 345 34.76 -9.57 13.16
N VAL A 346 33.64 -10.07 13.71
CA VAL A 346 32.54 -9.21 14.20
C VAL A 346 33.02 -8.33 15.35
N ILE A 347 33.71 -8.95 16.35
CA ILE A 347 34.19 -8.24 17.53
C ILE A 347 35.24 -7.20 17.13
N ASP A 348 36.20 -7.55 16.29
CA ASP A 348 37.23 -6.65 15.80
C ASP A 348 36.65 -5.48 15.05
N SER A 349 35.69 -5.74 14.17
CA SER A 349 34.99 -4.70 13.38
C SER A 349 34.22 -3.73 14.27
N PHE A 350 33.44 -4.24 15.23
CA PHE A 350 32.71 -3.38 16.16
C PHE A 350 33.65 -2.60 17.08
N THR A 351 34.75 -3.22 17.50
CA THR A 351 35.75 -2.50 18.30
C THR A 351 36.39 -1.37 17.51
N SER A 352 36.64 -1.56 16.21
CA SER A 352 37.15 -0.51 15.33
C SER A 352 36.12 0.62 15.15
N PHE A 353 34.85 0.29 14.87
CA PHE A 353 33.79 1.27 14.73
C PHE A 353 33.59 2.12 15.99
N LEU A 354 33.62 1.49 17.17
CA LEU A 354 33.54 2.23 18.43
C LEU A 354 34.74 3.19 18.63
N LYS A 355 35.97 2.79 18.25
CA LYS A 355 37.14 3.65 18.29
C LYS A 355 37.05 4.83 17.31
N GLU A 356 36.41 4.63 16.18
CA GLU A 356 36.18 5.66 15.16
C GLU A 356 34.98 6.55 15.47
N GLY A 357 34.28 6.32 16.60
CA GLY A 357 33.16 7.14 17.07
C GLY A 357 31.80 6.79 16.45
N TYR A 358 31.68 5.61 15.84
CA TYR A 358 30.37 5.09 15.44
C TYR A 358 29.58 4.65 16.70
N THR A 359 28.30 4.93 16.70
CA THR A 359 27.35 4.63 17.80
C THR A 359 26.39 3.52 17.39
#